data_3ee452ebf8e990e5e562425c08913a49
#
_entry.id   3ee452ebf8e990e5e562425c08913a49
#
_cell.length_a   1.000
_cell.length_b   1.000
_cell.length_c   1.000
_cell.angle_alpha   90.00
_cell.angle_beta   90.00
_cell.angle_gamma   90.00
#
_symmetry.space_group_name_H-M   'P 1'
#
loop_
_entity.id
_entity.type
_entity.pdbx_description
1 polymer ?
#
loop_
_entity_poly.entity_id
_entity_poly.type
_entity_poly.pdbx_seq_one_letter_code
_entity_poly.pdbx_strand_id
1 'polypeptide(L)'
;CVLAGAGAVLLAPRLLPDRPGPVAPAVAPVAGLAIPAAPPAVPPPPPPPDDELARLRERIATLESQGARSTEAATAALAAAALTDAAQGSRPFPAEFAALRRTAPDLPELAVLARLAETGAPSRGALAVSFEDVAARAASRSRKPPQDAGLGARLAYAAGKVVTIRQVEDVTGDSPDALLAAAELALRDGDVTGALARLDRLPPKGRAAIAAWREGAEHRAAIDREV
;
A
#
# COMPACT_ATOMS: atom_id res chain seq x y z
N CYS A 1 1.18 -25.74 -9.27
CA CYS A 1 0.15 -26.01 -10.27
C CYS A 1 -0.12 -24.74 -11.03
N VAL A 2 0.39 -24.70 -12.27
CA VAL A 2 0.21 -23.63 -13.23
C VAL A 2 -1.09 -23.89 -13.98
N LEU A 3 -2.03 -22.98 -13.96
CA LEU A 3 -3.18 -22.98 -14.86
C LEU A 3 -3.07 -21.77 -15.78
N ALA A 4 -2.55 -22.03 -16.98
CA ALA A 4 -2.59 -21.13 -18.10
C ALA A 4 -3.98 -21.19 -18.74
N GLY A 5 -4.75 -20.10 -18.64
CA GLY A 5 -6.03 -19.92 -19.34
C GLY A 5 -5.77 -19.19 -20.66
N ALA A 6 -5.62 -19.92 -21.75
CA ALA A 6 -5.62 -19.38 -23.10
C ALA A 6 -7.07 -19.18 -23.58
N GLY A 7 -7.53 -17.93 -23.62
CA GLY A 7 -8.80 -17.55 -24.22
C GLY A 7 -8.65 -17.46 -25.75
N ALA A 8 -9.12 -18.48 -26.46
CA ALA A 8 -9.23 -18.46 -27.91
C ALA A 8 -10.45 -17.64 -28.33
N VAL A 9 -10.22 -16.49 -28.95
CA VAL A 9 -11.26 -15.73 -29.66
C VAL A 9 -11.51 -16.40 -31.00
N LEU A 10 -12.61 -17.12 -31.12
CA LEU A 10 -13.13 -17.66 -32.37
C LEU A 10 -13.73 -16.53 -33.21
N LEU A 11 -12.97 -16.06 -34.22
CA LEU A 11 -13.53 -15.27 -35.32
C LEU A 11 -14.41 -16.21 -36.19
N ALA A 12 -15.71 -16.06 -36.09
CA ALA A 12 -16.63 -16.64 -37.06
C ALA A 12 -16.63 -15.82 -38.37
N PRO A 13 -16.44 -16.43 -39.53
CA PRO A 13 -16.60 -15.73 -40.80
C PRO A 13 -18.09 -15.43 -41.03
N ARG A 14 -18.42 -14.16 -41.12
CA ARG A 14 -19.74 -13.71 -41.58
C ARG A 14 -19.88 -14.08 -43.05
N LEU A 15 -20.73 -15.04 -43.35
CA LEU A 15 -21.23 -15.32 -44.67
C LEU A 15 -22.03 -14.12 -45.16
N LEU A 16 -21.48 -13.41 -46.15
CA LEU A 16 -22.21 -12.39 -46.92
C LEU A 16 -23.21 -13.11 -47.78
N PRO A 17 -24.49 -12.70 -47.82
CA PRO A 17 -25.43 -13.22 -48.81
C PRO A 17 -25.07 -12.69 -50.22
N ASP A 18 -25.10 -13.60 -51.17
CA ASP A 18 -24.90 -13.38 -52.60
C ASP A 18 -25.76 -12.23 -53.09
N ARG A 19 -25.11 -11.23 -53.70
CA ARG A 19 -25.84 -10.18 -54.45
C ARG A 19 -26.24 -10.74 -55.78
N PRO A 20 -27.56 -10.75 -56.13
CA PRO A 20 -27.97 -11.04 -57.51
C PRO A 20 -27.48 -9.91 -58.43
N GLY A 21 -26.89 -10.28 -59.54
CA GLY A 21 -26.35 -9.39 -60.54
C GLY A 21 -27.40 -8.44 -61.12
N PRO A 22 -26.96 -7.30 -61.71
CA PRO A 22 -27.86 -6.30 -62.22
C PRO A 22 -28.58 -6.82 -63.47
N VAL A 23 -29.87 -7.11 -63.32
CA VAL A 23 -30.78 -7.27 -64.48
C VAL A 23 -31.06 -5.84 -65.01
N ALA A 24 -30.60 -5.53 -66.21
CA ALA A 24 -30.90 -4.27 -66.85
C ALA A 24 -32.39 -4.21 -67.21
N PRO A 25 -33.18 -3.28 -66.67
CA PRO A 25 -34.56 -3.08 -67.15
C PRO A 25 -34.53 -2.31 -68.42
N ALA A 26 -35.24 -2.84 -69.37
CA ALA A 26 -35.57 -2.15 -70.69
C ALA A 26 -36.23 -0.81 -70.37
N VAL A 27 -35.61 0.25 -70.85
CA VAL A 27 -36.16 1.61 -70.73
C VAL A 27 -37.34 1.76 -71.71
N ALA A 28 -38.54 1.78 -71.15
CA ALA A 28 -39.69 2.32 -71.87
C ALA A 28 -39.76 3.84 -71.66
N PRO A 29 -40.05 4.65 -72.70
CA PRO A 29 -40.14 6.08 -72.51
C PRO A 29 -41.44 6.39 -71.76
N VAL A 30 -41.35 6.80 -70.52
CA VAL A 30 -42.46 7.39 -69.78
C VAL A 30 -42.50 8.87 -69.98
N ALA A 31 -43.60 9.28 -70.62
CA ALA A 31 -43.95 10.70 -70.79
C ALA A 31 -44.10 11.39 -69.45
N GLY A 32 -43.40 12.52 -69.25
CA GLY A 32 -43.77 13.69 -68.47
C GLY A 32 -44.33 13.42 -67.07
N LEU A 33 -43.50 12.97 -66.08
CA LEU A 33 -43.80 13.18 -64.69
C LEU A 33 -43.15 14.48 -64.23
N ALA A 34 -44.00 15.48 -63.92
CA ALA A 34 -43.57 16.70 -63.26
C ALA A 34 -42.77 16.37 -61.98
N ILE A 35 -41.52 16.84 -61.92
CA ILE A 35 -40.69 16.76 -60.74
C ILE A 35 -41.41 17.49 -59.58
N PRO A 36 -41.82 16.85 -58.50
CA PRO A 36 -42.38 17.61 -57.39
C PRO A 36 -41.30 18.60 -56.91
N ALA A 37 -41.72 19.87 -56.82
CA ALA A 37 -40.85 20.92 -56.29
C ALA A 37 -40.29 20.51 -55.00
N ALA A 38 -38.93 20.56 -54.84
CA ALA A 38 -38.27 20.29 -53.61
C ALA A 38 -38.91 21.07 -52.45
N PRO A 39 -39.16 20.46 -51.28
CA PRO A 39 -39.72 21.22 -50.18
C PRO A 39 -38.80 22.41 -49.89
N PRO A 40 -39.35 23.57 -49.50
CA PRO A 40 -38.54 24.76 -49.25
C PRO A 40 -37.49 24.42 -48.23
N ALA A 41 -36.22 24.70 -48.51
CA ALA A 41 -35.09 24.45 -47.56
C ALA A 41 -35.42 25.23 -46.31
N VAL A 42 -35.50 24.49 -45.19
CA VAL A 42 -35.62 25.08 -43.86
C VAL A 42 -34.37 25.94 -43.65
N PRO A 43 -34.50 27.25 -43.40
CA PRO A 43 -33.31 28.06 -43.14
C PRO A 43 -32.53 27.50 -41.97
N PRO A 44 -31.19 27.54 -42.02
CA PRO A 44 -30.37 27.08 -40.89
C PRO A 44 -30.77 27.87 -39.64
N PRO A 45 -30.77 27.21 -38.47
CA PRO A 45 -31.10 27.90 -37.24
C PRO A 45 -30.14 29.08 -37.02
N PRO A 46 -30.62 30.22 -36.48
CA PRO A 46 -29.74 31.36 -36.20
C PRO A 46 -28.58 30.95 -35.31
N PRO A 47 -27.39 31.53 -35.48
CA PRO A 47 -26.26 31.28 -34.60
C PRO A 47 -26.65 31.61 -33.15
N PRO A 48 -26.18 30.83 -32.17
CA PRO A 48 -26.46 31.10 -30.76
C PRO A 48 -25.93 32.49 -30.38
N PRO A 49 -26.62 33.23 -29.50
CA PRO A 49 -26.18 34.55 -29.08
C PRO A 49 -24.79 34.48 -28.46
N ASP A 50 -23.94 35.50 -28.69
CA ASP A 50 -22.55 35.56 -28.24
C ASP A 50 -22.40 35.30 -26.73
N ASP A 51 -23.36 35.71 -25.92
CA ASP A 51 -23.43 35.45 -24.50
C ASP A 51 -23.57 33.95 -24.16
N GLU A 52 -24.27 33.18 -24.96
CA GLU A 52 -24.42 31.74 -24.77
C GLU A 52 -23.11 31.00 -25.11
N LEU A 53 -22.46 31.42 -26.18
CA LEU A 53 -21.13 30.92 -26.56
C LEU A 53 -20.08 31.22 -25.47
N ALA A 54 -20.12 32.40 -24.86
CA ALA A 54 -19.25 32.79 -23.77
C ALA A 54 -19.49 31.90 -22.54
N ARG A 55 -20.74 31.68 -22.15
CA ARG A 55 -21.09 30.78 -21.01
C ARG A 55 -20.67 29.33 -21.28
N LEU A 56 -20.83 28.81 -22.47
CA LEU A 56 -20.41 27.46 -22.84
C LEU A 56 -18.89 27.31 -22.77
N ARG A 57 -18.13 28.32 -23.24
CA ARG A 57 -16.65 28.31 -23.11
C ARG A 57 -16.19 28.33 -21.68
N GLU A 58 -16.80 29.15 -20.83
CA GLU A 58 -16.50 29.20 -19.37
C GLU A 58 -16.81 27.85 -18.72
N ARG A 59 -17.93 27.22 -19.07
CA ARG A 59 -18.30 25.92 -18.56
C ARG A 59 -17.34 24.82 -19.00
N ILE A 60 -16.89 24.84 -20.25
CA ILE A 60 -15.86 23.92 -20.75
C ILE A 60 -14.57 24.12 -19.99
N ALA A 61 -14.07 25.35 -19.84
CA ALA A 61 -12.85 25.65 -19.10
C ALA A 61 -12.93 25.17 -17.60
N THR A 62 -14.11 25.34 -17.00
CA THR A 62 -14.36 24.83 -15.63
C THR A 62 -14.31 23.31 -15.58
N LEU A 63 -14.95 22.61 -16.49
CA LEU A 63 -14.95 21.15 -16.56
C LEU A 63 -13.56 20.58 -16.86
N GLU A 64 -12.83 21.22 -17.77
CA GLU A 64 -11.43 20.85 -18.06
C GLU A 64 -10.53 21.00 -16.84
N SER A 65 -10.67 22.12 -16.10
CA SER A 65 -9.92 22.34 -14.87
C SER A 65 -10.28 21.37 -13.75
N GLN A 66 -11.55 20.97 -13.65
CA GLN A 66 -12.01 19.94 -12.72
C GLN A 66 -11.49 18.56 -13.14
N GLY A 67 -11.53 18.24 -14.42
CA GLY A 67 -10.99 17.00 -14.97
C GLY A 67 -9.49 16.86 -14.72
N ALA A 68 -8.71 17.92 -14.95
CA ALA A 68 -7.29 17.95 -14.68
C ALA A 68 -6.99 17.69 -13.19
N ARG A 69 -7.69 18.41 -12.29
CA ARG A 69 -7.54 18.19 -10.82
C ARG A 69 -7.93 16.77 -10.39
N SER A 70 -8.99 16.20 -10.96
CA SER A 70 -9.40 14.83 -10.67
C SER A 70 -8.33 13.82 -11.09
N THR A 71 -7.73 14.02 -12.26
CA THR A 71 -6.66 13.15 -12.78
C THR A 71 -5.40 13.24 -11.92
N GLU A 72 -5.04 14.45 -11.51
CA GLU A 72 -3.90 14.68 -10.62
C GLU A 72 -4.12 14.02 -9.25
N ALA A 73 -5.28 14.21 -8.66
CA ALA A 73 -5.65 13.56 -7.39
C ALA A 73 -5.66 12.02 -7.49
N ALA A 74 -6.18 11.47 -8.59
CA ALA A 74 -6.16 10.03 -8.83
C ALA A 74 -4.73 9.49 -8.96
N THR A 75 -3.86 10.23 -9.66
CA THR A 75 -2.44 9.86 -9.82
C THR A 75 -1.71 9.87 -8.46
N ALA A 76 -1.95 10.89 -7.64
CA ALA A 76 -1.39 10.97 -6.30
C ALA A 76 -1.89 9.82 -5.40
N ALA A 77 -3.18 9.50 -5.47
CA ALA A 77 -3.76 8.38 -4.72
C ALA A 77 -3.15 7.02 -5.12
N LEU A 78 -2.94 6.79 -6.41
CA LEU A 78 -2.27 5.59 -6.91
C LEU A 78 -0.81 5.51 -6.44
N ALA A 79 -0.09 6.63 -6.46
CA ALA A 79 1.29 6.68 -5.96
C ALA A 79 1.36 6.42 -4.45
N ALA A 80 0.41 6.95 -3.67
CA ALA A 80 0.30 6.69 -2.24
C ALA A 80 -0.03 5.22 -1.95
N ALA A 81 -0.95 4.61 -2.70
CA ALA A 81 -1.29 3.21 -2.55
C ALA A 81 -0.09 2.30 -2.87
N ALA A 82 0.66 2.60 -3.94
CA ALA A 82 1.87 1.86 -4.30
C ALA A 82 2.97 1.99 -3.23
N LEU A 83 3.14 3.19 -2.66
CA LEU A 83 4.06 3.41 -1.55
C LEU A 83 3.65 2.59 -0.32
N THR A 84 2.36 2.62 0.04
CA THR A 84 1.82 1.86 1.18
C THR A 84 2.09 0.37 1.04
N ASP A 85 1.85 -0.19 -0.14
CA ASP A 85 2.09 -1.60 -0.43
C ASP A 85 3.59 -1.95 -0.35
N ALA A 86 4.45 -1.17 -1.00
CA ALA A 86 5.90 -1.37 -0.96
C ALA A 86 6.47 -1.25 0.46
N ALA A 87 5.96 -0.28 1.23
CA ALA A 87 6.36 -0.01 2.60
C ALA A 87 6.00 -1.13 3.59
N GLN A 88 5.03 -1.99 3.29
CA GLN A 88 4.72 -3.18 4.11
C GLN A 88 5.82 -4.25 4.03
N GLY A 89 6.59 -4.24 2.96
CA GLY A 89 7.72 -5.15 2.74
C GLY A 89 8.93 -4.84 3.61
N SER A 90 10.00 -5.68 3.42
CA SER A 90 11.30 -5.46 4.07
C SER A 90 12.32 -4.80 3.16
N ARG A 91 11.98 -4.55 1.89
CA ARG A 91 12.90 -3.97 0.91
C ARG A 91 12.85 -2.44 0.91
N PRO A 92 13.94 -1.76 0.52
CA PRO A 92 13.91 -0.34 0.19
C PRO A 92 12.86 -0.03 -0.89
N PHE A 93 12.25 1.16 -0.83
CA PHE A 93 11.18 1.60 -1.75
C PHE A 93 11.39 3.04 -2.28
N PRO A 94 12.61 3.38 -2.76
CA PRO A 94 12.92 4.74 -3.21
C PRO A 94 12.15 5.14 -4.48
N ALA A 95 11.76 4.18 -5.33
CA ALA A 95 11.02 4.46 -6.56
C ALA A 95 9.58 4.92 -6.27
N GLU A 96 8.89 4.22 -5.38
CA GLU A 96 7.53 4.52 -4.94
C GLU A 96 7.51 5.85 -4.17
N PHE A 97 8.49 6.06 -3.30
CA PHE A 97 8.69 7.33 -2.61
C PHE A 97 8.89 8.50 -3.58
N ALA A 98 9.75 8.33 -4.60
CA ALA A 98 9.98 9.36 -5.61
C ALA A 98 8.74 9.63 -6.47
N ALA A 99 7.90 8.61 -6.73
CA ALA A 99 6.63 8.77 -7.43
C ALA A 99 5.65 9.63 -6.62
N LEU A 100 5.45 9.33 -5.34
CA LEU A 100 4.60 10.12 -4.46
C LEU A 100 5.10 11.57 -4.32
N ARG A 101 6.39 11.78 -4.12
CA ARG A 101 6.98 13.11 -4.01
C ARG A 101 6.77 13.99 -5.25
N ARG A 102 6.69 13.39 -6.45
CA ARG A 102 6.40 14.14 -7.69
C ARG A 102 4.94 14.57 -7.79
N THR A 103 4.02 13.78 -7.25
CA THR A 103 2.58 14.05 -7.35
C THR A 103 2.04 14.83 -6.16
N ALA A 104 2.68 14.77 -5.02
CA ALA A 104 2.28 15.43 -3.78
C ALA A 104 3.52 15.92 -3.00
N PRO A 105 4.26 16.93 -3.50
CA PRO A 105 5.53 17.38 -2.92
C PRO A 105 5.41 18.01 -1.53
N ASP A 106 4.24 18.54 -1.19
CA ASP A 106 4.01 19.36 0.02
C ASP A 106 3.58 18.52 1.24
N LEU A 107 3.62 17.18 1.15
CA LEU A 107 3.32 16.31 2.27
C LEU A 107 4.46 16.34 3.31
N PRO A 108 4.19 16.72 4.57
CA PRO A 108 5.23 16.81 5.60
C PRO A 108 5.85 15.46 5.96
N GLU A 109 5.10 14.36 5.82
CA GLU A 109 5.51 12.99 6.08
C GLU A 109 6.68 12.54 5.18
N LEU A 110 6.80 13.15 3.99
CA LEU A 110 7.87 12.82 3.04
C LEU A 110 9.27 13.08 3.60
N ALA A 111 9.43 14.06 4.48
CA ALA A 111 10.74 14.37 5.08
C ALA A 111 11.25 13.23 5.99
N VAL A 112 10.33 12.59 6.72
CA VAL A 112 10.65 11.45 7.60
C VAL A 112 10.89 10.19 6.76
N LEU A 113 10.01 9.94 5.79
CA LEU A 113 10.08 8.76 4.93
C LEU A 113 11.31 8.72 4.02
N ALA A 114 11.90 9.86 3.67
CA ALA A 114 13.00 9.94 2.71
C ALA A 114 14.18 9.00 3.04
N ARG A 115 14.64 9.00 4.31
CA ARG A 115 15.73 8.12 4.76
C ARG A 115 15.28 6.66 4.88
N LEU A 116 14.06 6.44 5.34
CA LEU A 116 13.51 5.11 5.53
C LEU A 116 13.21 4.42 4.19
N ALA A 117 12.86 5.19 3.16
CA ALA A 117 12.65 4.66 1.81
C ALA A 117 13.94 4.10 1.19
N GLU A 118 15.09 4.71 1.49
CA GLU A 118 16.39 4.25 0.98
C GLU A 118 16.90 2.99 1.69
N THR A 119 16.64 2.85 2.98
CA THR A 119 17.14 1.72 3.78
C THR A 119 16.13 0.59 3.90
N GLY A 120 14.84 0.91 3.85
CA GLY A 120 13.78 -0.01 4.22
C GLY A 120 13.75 -0.30 5.73
N ALA A 121 12.87 -1.20 6.13
CA ALA A 121 12.82 -1.74 7.50
C ALA A 121 12.32 -3.19 7.44
N PRO A 122 12.65 -4.03 8.42
CA PRO A 122 12.08 -5.37 8.50
C PRO A 122 10.54 -5.31 8.50
N SER A 123 9.88 -6.22 7.80
CA SER A 123 8.41 -6.32 7.86
C SER A 123 7.96 -6.75 9.27
N ARG A 124 6.68 -6.49 9.60
CA ARG A 124 6.11 -6.91 10.90
C ARG A 124 6.28 -8.41 11.14
N GLY A 125 6.06 -9.23 10.10
CA GLY A 125 6.28 -10.68 10.17
C GLY A 125 7.73 -11.05 10.40
N ALA A 126 8.69 -10.40 9.73
CA ALA A 126 10.12 -10.64 9.92
C ALA A 126 10.57 -10.26 11.34
N LEU A 127 10.03 -9.17 11.89
CA LEU A 127 10.29 -8.78 13.28
C LEU A 127 9.75 -9.80 14.27
N ALA A 128 8.54 -10.31 14.08
CA ALA A 128 7.94 -11.32 14.93
C ALA A 128 8.76 -12.62 14.92
N VAL A 129 9.14 -13.11 13.75
CA VAL A 129 9.94 -14.34 13.61
C VAL A 129 11.33 -14.18 14.24
N SER A 130 12.01 -13.07 13.99
CA SER A 130 13.36 -12.84 14.53
C SER A 130 13.37 -12.53 16.03
N PHE A 131 12.23 -12.18 16.61
CA PHE A 131 12.12 -11.82 18.01
C PHE A 131 12.34 -13.00 18.96
N GLU A 132 11.97 -14.22 18.57
CA GLU A 132 12.12 -15.42 19.41
C GLU A 132 13.55 -15.61 19.90
N ASP A 133 14.52 -15.58 18.97
CA ASP A 133 15.95 -15.71 19.30
C ASP A 133 16.46 -14.54 20.15
N VAL A 134 15.96 -13.33 19.86
CA VAL A 134 16.35 -12.11 20.56
C VAL A 134 15.81 -12.14 22.00
N ALA A 135 14.55 -12.56 22.17
CA ALA A 135 13.92 -12.70 23.48
C ALA A 135 14.64 -13.71 24.36
N ALA A 136 15.04 -14.86 23.81
CA ALA A 136 15.81 -15.88 24.55
C ALA A 136 17.15 -15.31 25.07
N ARG A 137 17.86 -14.54 24.23
CA ARG A 137 19.10 -13.86 24.65
C ARG A 137 18.85 -12.78 25.70
N ALA A 138 17.81 -11.99 25.56
CA ALA A 138 17.44 -10.94 26.49
C ALA A 138 17.05 -11.51 27.86
N ALA A 139 16.22 -12.57 27.88
CA ALA A 139 15.84 -13.28 29.08
C ALA A 139 17.07 -13.80 29.85
N SER A 140 18.00 -14.47 29.15
CA SER A 140 19.21 -15.03 29.80
C SER A 140 20.12 -13.94 30.36
N ARG A 141 20.24 -12.77 29.67
CA ARG A 141 21.05 -11.66 30.18
C ARG A 141 20.36 -10.87 31.28
N SER A 142 19.04 -10.79 31.28
CA SER A 142 18.26 -10.12 32.33
C SER A 142 18.32 -10.87 33.67
N ARG A 143 18.39 -12.19 33.62
CA ARG A 143 18.50 -13.05 34.84
C ARG A 143 19.90 -13.10 35.43
N LYS A 144 20.94 -12.75 34.68
CA LYS A 144 22.32 -12.81 35.16
C LYS A 144 22.57 -11.71 36.19
N PRO A 145 22.92 -12.07 37.44
CA PRO A 145 23.19 -11.08 38.48
C PRO A 145 24.33 -10.16 38.09
N PRO A 146 24.40 -8.92 38.64
CA PRO A 146 25.51 -8.02 38.45
C PRO A 146 26.84 -8.66 38.84
N GLN A 147 27.96 -8.25 38.24
CA GLN A 147 29.28 -8.84 38.54
C GLN A 147 29.72 -8.60 39.99
N ASP A 148 29.19 -7.55 40.59
CA ASP A 148 29.37 -7.11 41.98
C ASP A 148 28.31 -7.67 42.95
N ALA A 149 27.39 -8.50 42.43
CA ALA A 149 26.40 -9.16 43.31
C ALA A 149 27.06 -10.08 44.32
N GLY A 150 26.66 -9.96 45.58
CA GLY A 150 27.16 -10.78 46.68
C GLY A 150 26.97 -12.29 46.46
N LEU A 151 27.76 -13.11 47.21
CA LEU A 151 27.74 -14.57 47.06
C LEU A 151 26.34 -15.19 47.18
N GLY A 152 25.44 -14.61 48.01
CA GLY A 152 24.06 -15.07 48.13
C GLY A 152 23.26 -14.98 46.84
N ALA A 153 23.37 -13.87 46.12
CA ALA A 153 22.67 -13.67 44.82
C ALA A 153 23.22 -14.61 43.74
N ARG A 154 24.51 -14.89 43.72
CA ARG A 154 25.17 -15.85 42.84
C ARG A 154 24.75 -17.30 43.12
N LEU A 155 24.63 -17.67 44.38
CA LEU A 155 24.14 -18.99 44.79
C LEU A 155 22.65 -19.17 44.46
N ALA A 156 21.83 -18.16 44.72
CA ALA A 156 20.41 -18.18 44.34
C ALA A 156 20.23 -18.31 42.79
N TYR A 157 21.04 -17.63 42.01
CA TYR A 157 21.04 -17.77 40.54
C TYR A 157 21.48 -19.19 40.12
N ALA A 158 22.49 -19.76 40.73
CA ALA A 158 22.95 -21.12 40.42
C ALA A 158 21.90 -22.18 40.80
N ALA A 159 21.21 -22.00 41.94
CA ALA A 159 20.12 -22.88 42.36
C ALA A 159 18.88 -22.75 41.47
N GLY A 160 18.52 -21.52 41.02
CA GLY A 160 17.40 -21.28 40.14
C GLY A 160 17.58 -21.83 38.70
N LYS A 161 18.81 -22.19 38.32
CA LYS A 161 19.11 -22.78 37.01
C LYS A 161 18.61 -24.22 36.86
N VAL A 162 18.27 -24.89 37.96
CA VAL A 162 17.81 -26.30 38.00
C VAL A 162 16.28 -26.43 37.80
N VAL A 163 15.52 -25.33 37.97
CA VAL A 163 14.06 -25.34 37.82
C VAL A 163 13.64 -24.40 36.71
N THR A 164 13.82 -24.84 35.49
CA THR A 164 13.21 -24.18 34.33
C THR A 164 11.83 -24.79 34.07
N ILE A 165 10.91 -24.61 35.01
CA ILE A 165 9.48 -24.75 34.71
C ILE A 165 9.08 -23.44 34.02
N ARG A 166 8.90 -23.50 32.74
CA ARG A 166 8.32 -22.43 31.93
C ARG A 166 6.86 -22.26 32.38
N GLN A 167 6.65 -21.42 33.41
CA GLN A 167 5.30 -20.98 33.76
C GLN A 167 4.83 -20.06 32.63
N VAL A 168 4.00 -20.62 31.77
CA VAL A 168 3.38 -19.94 30.61
C VAL A 168 2.27 -18.98 31.05
N GLU A 169 2.01 -18.84 32.35
CA GLU A 169 0.79 -18.20 32.87
C GLU A 169 0.94 -16.75 33.36
N ASP A 170 2.14 -16.16 33.42
CA ASP A 170 2.30 -14.78 33.88
C ASP A 170 2.65 -13.83 32.72
N VAL A 171 1.67 -13.57 31.86
CA VAL A 171 1.71 -12.46 30.88
C VAL A 171 1.43 -11.11 31.59
N THR A 172 1.02 -11.15 32.87
CA THR A 172 0.64 -9.99 33.69
C THR A 172 1.69 -9.75 34.78
N GLY A 173 2.73 -8.96 34.45
CA GLY A 173 3.74 -8.57 35.44
C GLY A 173 4.89 -7.77 34.83
N ASP A 174 5.75 -7.23 35.73
CA ASP A 174 6.94 -6.45 35.36
C ASP A 174 8.23 -7.31 35.31
N SER A 175 8.08 -8.63 35.41
CA SER A 175 9.23 -9.52 35.25
C SER A 175 9.79 -9.47 33.84
N PRO A 176 11.11 -9.61 33.63
CA PRO A 176 11.67 -9.60 32.27
C PRO A 176 11.04 -10.64 31.33
N ASP A 177 10.68 -11.81 31.87
CA ASP A 177 10.06 -12.88 31.11
C ASP A 177 8.62 -12.51 30.70
N ALA A 178 7.82 -11.91 31.60
CA ALA A 178 6.48 -11.41 31.32
C ALA A 178 6.49 -10.28 30.28
N LEU A 179 7.43 -9.35 30.40
CA LEU A 179 7.60 -8.26 29.42
C LEU A 179 7.95 -8.78 28.03
N LEU A 180 8.84 -9.78 27.94
CA LEU A 180 9.20 -10.41 26.66
C LEU A 180 8.02 -11.20 26.06
N ALA A 181 7.28 -11.95 26.86
CA ALA A 181 6.09 -12.66 26.41
C ALA A 181 4.99 -11.70 25.93
N ALA A 182 4.77 -10.61 26.66
CA ALA A 182 3.81 -9.58 26.26
C ALA A 182 4.24 -8.83 24.98
N ALA A 183 5.55 -8.62 24.78
CA ALA A 183 6.07 -8.04 23.54
C ALA A 183 5.91 -9.02 22.35
N GLU A 184 6.14 -10.32 22.57
CA GLU A 184 5.93 -11.35 21.56
C GLU A 184 4.47 -11.41 21.11
N LEU A 185 3.52 -11.35 22.05
CA LEU A 185 2.10 -11.31 21.74
C LEU A 185 1.76 -10.07 20.89
N ALA A 186 2.22 -8.88 21.30
CA ALA A 186 2.02 -7.66 20.55
C ALA A 186 2.56 -7.75 19.10
N LEU A 187 3.74 -8.36 18.91
CA LEU A 187 4.32 -8.58 17.58
C LEU A 187 3.50 -9.54 16.71
N ARG A 188 2.90 -10.58 17.29
CA ARG A 188 1.98 -11.48 16.59
C ARG A 188 0.73 -10.76 16.12
N ASP A 189 0.24 -9.81 16.92
CA ASP A 189 -0.89 -8.95 16.58
C ASP A 189 -0.49 -7.81 15.62
N GLY A 190 0.79 -7.70 15.25
CA GLY A 190 1.33 -6.64 14.39
C GLY A 190 1.55 -5.30 15.09
N ASP A 191 1.35 -5.22 16.40
CA ASP A 191 1.56 -4.02 17.22
C ASP A 191 3.05 -3.87 17.60
N VAL A 192 3.84 -3.37 16.64
CA VAL A 192 5.28 -3.12 16.86
C VAL A 192 5.51 -2.04 17.92
N THR A 193 4.68 -1.00 17.94
CA THR A 193 4.78 0.10 18.90
C THR A 193 4.51 -0.38 20.33
N GLY A 194 3.46 -1.18 20.53
CA GLY A 194 3.16 -1.78 21.80
C GLY A 194 4.23 -2.76 22.27
N ALA A 195 4.86 -3.49 21.35
CA ALA A 195 5.99 -4.34 21.69
C ALA A 195 7.18 -3.51 22.19
N LEU A 196 7.55 -2.44 21.48
CA LEU A 196 8.63 -1.53 21.88
C LEU A 196 8.39 -0.92 23.26
N ALA A 197 7.17 -0.47 23.54
CA ALA A 197 6.81 0.10 24.84
C ALA A 197 6.99 -0.89 26.03
N ARG A 198 6.72 -2.19 25.79
CA ARG A 198 6.95 -3.24 26.79
C ARG A 198 8.44 -3.51 27.00
N LEU A 199 9.21 -3.53 25.90
CA LEU A 199 10.65 -3.75 25.91
C LEU A 199 11.44 -2.59 26.55
N ASP A 200 10.90 -1.38 26.57
CA ASP A 200 11.48 -0.24 27.30
C ASP A 200 11.60 -0.47 28.81
N ARG A 201 10.72 -1.28 29.35
CA ARG A 201 10.68 -1.62 30.77
C ARG A 201 11.67 -2.72 31.16
N LEU A 202 12.36 -3.34 30.18
CA LEU A 202 13.40 -4.35 30.46
C LEU A 202 14.58 -3.75 31.24
N PRO A 203 15.26 -4.56 32.08
CA PRO A 203 16.52 -4.19 32.73
C PRO A 203 17.58 -3.79 31.69
N PRO A 204 18.56 -2.93 32.03
CA PRO A 204 19.58 -2.44 31.08
C PRO A 204 20.31 -3.53 30.31
N LYS A 205 20.63 -4.66 30.95
CA LYS A 205 21.28 -5.81 30.28
C LYS A 205 20.38 -6.50 29.26
N GLY A 206 19.07 -6.57 29.52
CA GLY A 206 18.07 -7.08 28.59
C GLY A 206 17.91 -6.14 27.38
N ARG A 207 17.79 -4.85 27.64
CA ARG A 207 17.71 -3.81 26.57
C ARG A 207 18.93 -3.83 25.66
N ALA A 208 20.14 -3.93 26.22
CA ALA A 208 21.36 -4.05 25.43
C ALA A 208 21.38 -5.32 24.55
N ALA A 209 20.73 -6.40 24.99
CA ALA A 209 20.68 -7.64 24.21
C ALA A 209 19.79 -7.55 22.97
N ILE A 210 18.81 -6.65 22.96
CA ILE A 210 17.85 -6.45 21.86
C ILE A 210 18.18 -5.23 21.01
N ALA A 211 19.25 -4.48 21.26
CA ALA A 211 19.50 -3.16 20.68
C ALA A 211 19.45 -3.16 19.15
N ALA A 212 20.13 -4.11 18.49
CA ALA A 212 20.14 -4.19 17.04
C ALA A 212 18.75 -4.55 16.44
N TRP A 213 18.01 -5.44 17.09
CA TRP A 213 16.64 -5.77 16.68
C TRP A 213 15.70 -4.57 16.88
N ARG A 214 15.87 -3.86 17.99
CA ARG A 214 15.10 -2.68 18.35
C ARG A 214 15.20 -1.58 17.29
N GLU A 215 16.40 -1.33 16.76
CA GLU A 215 16.61 -0.35 15.70
C GLU A 215 15.73 -0.66 14.46
N GLY A 216 15.70 -1.91 14.02
CA GLY A 216 14.83 -2.34 12.93
C GLY A 216 13.34 -2.18 13.26
N ALA A 217 12.94 -2.47 14.51
CA ALA A 217 11.56 -2.30 14.96
C ALA A 217 11.15 -0.81 15.05
N GLU A 218 12.06 0.06 15.47
CA GLU A 218 11.82 1.53 15.49
C GLU A 218 11.68 2.09 14.07
N HIS A 219 12.50 1.65 13.12
CA HIS A 219 12.33 2.01 11.71
C HIS A 219 10.98 1.54 11.17
N ARG A 220 10.57 0.28 11.49
CA ARG A 220 9.25 -0.23 11.11
C ARG A 220 8.12 0.61 11.70
N ALA A 221 8.18 0.90 13.00
CA ALA A 221 7.17 1.71 13.67
C ALA A 221 7.10 3.14 13.11
N ALA A 222 8.24 3.71 12.69
CA ALA A 222 8.28 5.01 12.03
C ALA A 222 7.60 4.96 10.66
N ILE A 223 7.91 3.96 9.81
CA ILE A 223 7.23 3.78 8.52
C ILE A 223 5.73 3.60 8.72
N ASP A 224 5.31 2.74 9.65
CA ASP A 224 3.89 2.44 9.93
C ASP A 224 3.08 3.65 10.41
N ARG A 225 3.74 4.66 10.93
CA ARG A 225 3.10 5.91 11.38
C ARG A 225 2.88 6.89 10.24
N GLU A 226 3.79 6.92 9.27
CA GLU A 226 3.81 7.93 8.20
C GLU A 226 3.10 7.44 6.91
N VAL A 227 2.76 6.16 6.81
CA VAL A 227 2.09 5.53 5.67
C VAL A 227 0.65 5.15 5.98
#